data_089ab820552d3a7cddb16f162f8aa3f0
#
_entry.id   089ab820552d3a7cddb16f162f8aa3f0
#
_cell.length_a   1.000
_cell.length_b   1.000
_cell.length_c   1.000
_cell.angle_alpha   90.00
_cell.angle_beta   90.00
_cell.angle_gamma   90.00
#
_symmetry.space_group_name_H-M   'P 1'
#
loop_
_entity.id
_entity.type
_entity.pdbx_description
1 polymer ?
#
loop_
_entity_poly.entity_id
_entity_poly.type
_entity_poly.pdbx_seq_one_letter_code
_entity_poly.pdbx_strand_id
1 'polypeptide(L)'
;MTKPNLRAKYLGAMLGSALGDAIGELAFQYPERNTLSAVVESLAELRYTDDTAMAIGLASSLVEKGYLDGQNLGETFRRNFEQEPWRGYATGPPTIFSMVRSTGISYTKAAQSLFGGGGSFGNGAAMRIAPLGLFFHDSSEIYQQACGSAEVTHAHPVGKDGAAIQAWAVSRAVRLN
;
A
#
# COMPACT_ATOMS: atom_id res chain seq x y z
N MET A 1 -32.26 8.18 2.23
CA MET A 1 -30.92 7.85 1.72
C MET A 1 -30.65 6.40 2.03
N THR A 2 -30.44 5.55 1.04
CA THR A 2 -30.05 4.14 1.22
C THR A 2 -28.63 4.12 1.81
N LYS A 3 -28.40 3.28 2.84
CA LYS A 3 -27.04 3.10 3.39
C LYS A 3 -26.11 2.63 2.28
N PRO A 4 -24.90 3.21 2.15
CA PRO A 4 -23.95 2.76 1.15
C PRO A 4 -23.67 1.27 1.30
N ASN A 5 -23.60 0.55 0.18
CA ASN A 5 -23.23 -0.87 0.20
C ASN A 5 -21.72 -0.98 0.44
N LEU A 6 -21.31 -0.96 1.71
CA LEU A 6 -19.89 -1.00 2.12
C LEU A 6 -19.14 -2.18 1.51
N ARG A 7 -19.77 -3.35 1.40
CA ARG A 7 -19.14 -4.52 0.78
C ARG A 7 -18.75 -4.25 -0.68
N ALA A 8 -19.67 -3.67 -1.45
CA ALA A 8 -19.38 -3.34 -2.85
C ALA A 8 -18.29 -2.27 -2.97
N LYS A 9 -18.30 -1.26 -2.07
CA LYS A 9 -17.28 -0.22 -2.02
C LYS A 9 -15.89 -0.79 -1.70
N TYR A 10 -15.81 -1.68 -0.72
CA TYR A 10 -14.54 -2.33 -0.33
C TYR A 10 -14.00 -3.22 -1.45
N LEU A 11 -14.84 -4.06 -2.05
CA LEU A 11 -14.44 -4.88 -3.19
C LEU A 11 -14.02 -4.01 -4.38
N GLY A 12 -14.79 -2.97 -4.69
CA GLY A 12 -14.46 -2.03 -5.78
C GLY A 12 -13.13 -1.33 -5.57
N ALA A 13 -12.84 -0.87 -4.35
CA ALA A 13 -11.56 -0.22 -4.04
C ALA A 13 -10.38 -1.18 -4.16
N MET A 14 -10.47 -2.38 -3.57
CA MET A 14 -9.38 -3.37 -3.61
C MET A 14 -9.14 -3.89 -5.03
N LEU A 15 -10.20 -4.27 -5.75
CA LEU A 15 -10.07 -4.76 -7.12
C LEU A 15 -9.65 -3.65 -8.08
N GLY A 16 -10.17 -2.43 -7.91
CA GLY A 16 -9.79 -1.28 -8.73
C GLY A 16 -8.32 -0.90 -8.54
N SER A 17 -7.81 -0.94 -7.30
CA SER A 17 -6.38 -0.72 -7.03
C SER A 17 -5.52 -1.79 -7.70
N ALA A 18 -5.89 -3.07 -7.61
CA ALA A 18 -5.14 -4.17 -8.20
C ALA A 18 -5.14 -4.13 -9.73
N LEU A 19 -6.28 -3.76 -10.35
CA LEU A 19 -6.36 -3.56 -11.80
C LEU A 19 -5.54 -2.35 -12.23
N GLY A 20 -5.63 -1.24 -11.49
CA GLY A 20 -4.87 -0.03 -11.76
C GLY A 20 -3.36 -0.26 -11.71
N ASP A 21 -2.89 -1.00 -10.71
CA ASP A 21 -1.50 -1.44 -10.57
C ASP A 21 -1.06 -2.29 -11.78
N ALA A 22 -1.78 -3.38 -12.07
CA ALA A 22 -1.41 -4.32 -13.12
C ALA A 22 -1.44 -3.70 -14.54
N ILE A 23 -2.37 -2.79 -14.81
CA ILE A 23 -2.43 -2.07 -16.09
C ILE A 23 -1.39 -0.94 -16.12
N GLY A 24 -1.18 -0.26 -14.98
CA GLY A 24 -0.19 0.80 -14.84
C GLY A 24 1.23 0.32 -15.09
N GLU A 25 1.59 -0.87 -14.61
CA GLU A 25 2.89 -1.50 -14.90
C GLU A 25 3.09 -1.72 -16.40
N LEU A 26 2.06 -2.16 -17.11
CA LEU A 26 2.13 -2.31 -18.57
C LEU A 26 2.28 -0.96 -19.29
N ALA A 27 1.72 0.12 -18.74
CA ALA A 27 1.81 1.45 -19.36
C ALA A 27 3.24 2.01 -19.40
N PHE A 28 4.15 1.56 -18.54
CA PHE A 28 5.58 1.90 -18.65
C PHE A 28 6.22 1.36 -19.93
N GLN A 29 5.77 0.21 -20.42
CA GLN A 29 6.25 -0.41 -21.65
C GLN A 29 5.43 0.03 -22.87
N TYR A 30 4.15 0.29 -22.69
CA TYR A 30 3.17 0.63 -23.73
C TYR A 30 2.44 1.93 -23.39
N PRO A 31 3.11 3.11 -23.43
CA PRO A 31 2.53 4.38 -22.98
C PRO A 31 1.39 4.89 -23.88
N GLU A 32 1.28 4.37 -25.09
CA GLU A 32 0.27 4.73 -26.07
C GLU A 32 -1.05 4.01 -25.76
N ARG A 33 -2.13 4.76 -25.52
CA ARG A 33 -3.43 4.24 -25.05
C ARG A 33 -3.97 3.08 -25.91
N ASN A 34 -3.94 3.22 -27.24
CA ASN A 34 -4.51 2.20 -28.12
C ASN A 34 -3.68 0.91 -28.08
N THR A 35 -2.35 1.06 -28.03
CA THR A 35 -1.41 -0.06 -27.89
C THR A 35 -1.61 -0.75 -26.55
N LEU A 36 -1.68 0.01 -25.45
CA LEU A 36 -1.93 -0.54 -24.13
C LEU A 36 -3.26 -1.31 -24.08
N SER A 37 -4.34 -0.75 -24.65
CA SER A 37 -5.64 -1.42 -24.68
C SER A 37 -5.55 -2.75 -25.42
N ALA A 38 -4.94 -2.78 -26.60
CA ALA A 38 -4.76 -4.00 -27.38
C ALA A 38 -3.91 -5.05 -26.64
N VAL A 39 -2.85 -4.62 -25.94
CA VAL A 39 -2.02 -5.52 -25.11
C VAL A 39 -2.85 -6.10 -23.98
N VAL A 40 -3.57 -5.29 -23.21
CA VAL A 40 -4.42 -5.74 -22.11
C VAL A 40 -5.47 -6.75 -22.58
N GLU A 41 -6.12 -6.49 -23.72
CA GLU A 41 -7.13 -7.39 -24.31
C GLU A 41 -6.53 -8.73 -24.79
N SER A 42 -5.25 -8.76 -25.14
CA SER A 42 -4.56 -9.97 -25.62
C SER A 42 -4.03 -10.87 -24.50
N LEU A 43 -3.92 -10.37 -23.28
CA LEU A 43 -3.36 -11.11 -22.16
C LEU A 43 -4.38 -12.08 -21.54
N ALA A 44 -3.94 -13.31 -21.26
CA ALA A 44 -4.74 -14.28 -20.54
C ALA A 44 -4.88 -13.94 -19.03
N GLU A 45 -3.91 -13.22 -18.48
CA GLU A 45 -3.88 -12.79 -17.08
C GLU A 45 -3.17 -11.44 -16.94
N LEU A 46 -3.63 -10.65 -15.96
CA LEU A 46 -2.94 -9.45 -15.50
C LEU A 46 -2.18 -9.76 -14.21
N ARG A 47 -1.00 -9.19 -14.06
CA ARG A 47 -0.13 -9.40 -12.90
C ARG A 47 0.06 -8.10 -12.14
N TYR A 48 -0.31 -8.11 -10.87
CA TYR A 48 -0.07 -7.00 -9.97
C TYR A 48 1.38 -6.96 -9.46
N THR A 49 1.81 -5.79 -8.99
CA THR A 49 3.16 -5.53 -8.48
C THR A 49 3.17 -5.45 -6.94
N ASP A 50 4.22 -4.83 -6.39
CA ASP A 50 4.35 -4.59 -4.95
C ASP A 50 3.27 -3.65 -4.40
N ASP A 51 2.68 -2.78 -5.21
CA ASP A 51 1.56 -1.92 -4.85
C ASP A 51 0.42 -2.77 -4.25
N THR A 52 -0.06 -3.72 -5.01
CA THR A 52 -1.15 -4.62 -4.57
C THR A 52 -0.68 -5.63 -3.53
N ALA A 53 0.54 -6.19 -3.67
CA ALA A 53 1.08 -7.13 -2.68
C ALA A 53 1.16 -6.49 -1.29
N MET A 54 1.59 -5.24 -1.20
CA MET A 54 1.65 -4.50 0.06
C MET A 54 0.26 -4.05 0.52
N ALA A 55 -0.67 -3.72 -0.38
CA ALA A 55 -2.06 -3.43 -0.01
C ALA A 55 -2.74 -4.67 0.61
N ILE A 56 -2.55 -5.86 0.05
CA ILE A 56 -3.01 -7.13 0.64
C ILE A 56 -2.38 -7.34 2.02
N GLY A 57 -1.08 -7.09 2.17
CA GLY A 57 -0.39 -7.20 3.46
C GLY A 57 -0.97 -6.26 4.52
N LEU A 58 -1.26 -5.00 4.15
CA LEU A 58 -1.89 -4.03 5.04
C LEU A 58 -3.32 -4.46 5.43
N ALA A 59 -4.12 -4.91 4.46
CA ALA A 59 -5.46 -5.42 4.73
C ALA A 59 -5.44 -6.62 5.69
N SER A 60 -4.53 -7.57 5.44
CA SER A 60 -4.37 -8.77 6.28
C SER A 60 -4.00 -8.42 7.72
N SER A 61 -3.04 -7.50 7.91
CA SER A 61 -2.64 -7.03 9.24
C SER A 61 -3.79 -6.34 9.99
N LEU A 62 -4.53 -5.46 9.31
CA LEU A 62 -5.69 -4.77 9.90
C LEU A 62 -6.81 -5.74 10.30
N VAL A 63 -7.09 -6.75 9.47
CA VAL A 63 -8.10 -7.77 9.75
C VAL A 63 -7.67 -8.67 10.90
N GLU A 64 -6.40 -9.07 10.96
CA GLU A 64 -5.85 -9.92 12.01
C GLU A 64 -5.90 -9.24 13.39
N LYS A 65 -5.53 -7.95 13.44
CA LYS A 65 -5.41 -7.21 14.70
C LYS A 65 -6.66 -6.46 15.12
N GLY A 66 -7.48 -6.02 14.16
CA GLY A 66 -8.61 -5.12 14.44
C GLY A 66 -8.20 -3.67 14.69
N TYR A 67 -6.92 -3.34 14.61
CA TYR A 67 -6.32 -2.01 14.72
C TYR A 67 -4.98 -1.97 13.98
N LEU A 68 -4.38 -0.78 13.82
CA LEU A 68 -3.06 -0.65 13.24
C LEU A 68 -1.97 -1.05 14.25
N ASP A 69 -1.27 -2.14 13.95
CA ASP A 69 -0.09 -2.61 14.68
C ASP A 69 1.13 -2.55 13.74
N GLY A 70 2.02 -1.59 13.96
CA GLY A 70 3.19 -1.38 13.08
C GLY A 70 4.17 -2.55 13.07
N GLN A 71 4.31 -3.29 14.17
CA GLN A 71 5.17 -4.47 14.21
C GLN A 71 4.56 -5.62 13.39
N ASN A 72 3.28 -5.93 13.61
CA ASN A 72 2.57 -6.95 12.85
C ASN A 72 2.53 -6.60 11.35
N LEU A 73 2.30 -5.32 11.02
CA LEU A 73 2.31 -4.84 9.64
C LEU A 73 3.68 -5.07 8.96
N GLY A 74 4.76 -4.70 9.64
CA GLY A 74 6.12 -4.90 9.13
C GLY A 74 6.45 -6.38 8.91
N GLU A 75 6.09 -7.24 9.88
CA GLU A 75 6.25 -8.69 9.75
C GLU A 75 5.42 -9.28 8.59
N THR A 76 4.20 -8.79 8.40
CA THR A 76 3.33 -9.22 7.31
C THR A 76 3.91 -8.82 5.94
N PHE A 77 4.41 -7.59 5.81
CA PHE A 77 5.10 -7.16 4.59
C PHE A 77 6.35 -7.99 4.30
N ARG A 78 7.15 -8.27 5.33
CA ARG A 78 8.35 -9.11 5.17
C ARG A 78 8.00 -10.52 4.70
N ARG A 79 7.01 -11.17 5.32
CA ARG A 79 6.54 -12.51 4.93
C ARG A 79 6.06 -12.54 3.48
N ASN A 80 5.25 -11.55 3.06
CA ASN A 80 4.75 -11.46 1.70
C ASN A 80 5.89 -11.25 0.70
N PHE A 81 6.85 -10.38 1.04
CA PHE A 81 8.05 -10.20 0.22
C PHE A 81 8.88 -11.49 0.09
N GLU A 82 9.09 -12.24 1.16
CA GLU A 82 9.84 -13.50 1.13
C GLU A 82 9.16 -14.57 0.28
N GLN A 83 7.83 -14.55 0.19
CA GLN A 83 7.05 -15.45 -0.67
C GLN A 83 7.07 -15.04 -2.14
N GLU A 84 6.99 -13.74 -2.43
CA GLU A 84 6.90 -13.21 -3.79
C GLU A 84 7.87 -12.02 -4.03
N PRO A 85 9.20 -12.22 -3.93
CA PRO A 85 10.18 -11.13 -4.05
C PRO A 85 10.25 -10.51 -5.46
N TRP A 86 9.66 -11.19 -6.44
CA TRP A 86 9.63 -10.77 -7.86
C TRP A 86 8.53 -9.75 -8.20
N ARG A 87 7.76 -9.26 -7.22
CA ARG A 87 6.65 -8.31 -7.43
C ARG A 87 7.10 -6.86 -7.71
N GLY A 88 8.36 -6.59 -8.01
CA GLY A 88 8.81 -5.25 -8.39
C GLY A 88 9.16 -4.33 -7.22
N TYR A 89 9.33 -4.86 -6.02
CA TYR A 89 9.71 -4.06 -4.85
C TYR A 89 10.92 -3.18 -5.09
N ALA A 90 10.81 -1.89 -4.78
CA ALA A 90 11.97 -1.01 -4.71
C ALA A 90 12.93 -1.44 -3.59
N THR A 91 14.15 -0.90 -3.58
CA THR A 91 15.21 -1.31 -2.64
C THR A 91 14.91 -1.04 -1.16
N GLY A 92 14.05 -0.06 -0.86
CA GLY A 92 13.75 0.35 0.53
C GLY A 92 13.18 -0.77 1.40
N PRO A 93 12.03 -1.36 1.07
CA PRO A 93 11.41 -2.40 1.87
C PRO A 93 12.31 -3.61 2.11
N PRO A 94 12.96 -4.24 1.12
CA PRO A 94 13.91 -5.34 1.35
C PRO A 94 15.07 -4.99 2.26
N THR A 95 15.61 -3.77 2.15
CA THR A 95 16.67 -3.28 3.03
C THR A 95 16.19 -3.20 4.48
N ILE A 96 15.00 -2.64 4.73
CA ILE A 96 14.40 -2.60 6.06
C ILE A 96 14.22 -4.01 6.63
N PHE A 97 13.66 -4.95 5.85
CA PHE A 97 13.45 -6.33 6.28
C PHE A 97 14.76 -7.02 6.68
N SER A 98 15.82 -6.82 5.88
CA SER A 98 17.16 -7.34 6.17
C SER A 98 17.74 -6.72 7.45
N MET A 99 17.61 -5.41 7.66
CA MET A 99 18.08 -4.72 8.84
C MET A 99 17.37 -5.21 10.11
N VAL A 100 16.04 -5.28 10.09
CA VAL A 100 15.26 -5.80 11.23
C VAL A 100 15.67 -7.21 11.57
N ARG A 101 15.82 -8.08 10.57
CA ARG A 101 16.23 -9.47 10.78
C ARG A 101 17.63 -9.60 11.37
N SER A 102 18.60 -8.81 10.92
CA SER A 102 20.01 -8.93 11.33
C SER A 102 20.31 -8.23 12.66
N THR A 103 19.59 -7.17 13.01
CA THR A 103 19.91 -6.33 14.17
C THR A 103 18.85 -6.32 15.26
N GLY A 104 17.63 -6.80 14.97
CA GLY A 104 16.52 -6.78 15.92
C GLY A 104 15.91 -5.41 16.18
N ILE A 105 16.29 -4.37 15.42
CA ILE A 105 15.66 -3.04 15.55
C ILE A 105 14.23 -3.06 15.02
N SER A 106 13.40 -2.09 15.46
CA SER A 106 12.03 -1.99 14.94
C SER A 106 11.99 -1.56 13.47
N TYR A 107 10.90 -1.89 12.76
CA TYR A 107 10.67 -1.47 11.38
C TYR A 107 10.76 0.04 11.22
N THR A 108 10.15 0.81 12.13
CA THR A 108 10.19 2.28 12.14
C THR A 108 11.62 2.81 12.25
N LYS A 109 12.45 2.24 13.15
CA LYS A 109 13.86 2.65 13.26
C LYS A 109 14.65 2.32 12.01
N ALA A 110 14.43 1.14 11.43
CA ALA A 110 15.06 0.77 10.16
C ALA A 110 14.64 1.72 9.02
N ALA A 111 13.35 2.04 8.91
CA ALA A 111 12.84 2.99 7.91
C ALA A 111 13.41 4.40 8.08
N GLN A 112 13.55 4.88 9.32
CA GLN A 112 14.16 6.16 9.63
C GLN A 112 15.64 6.25 9.23
N SER A 113 16.38 5.15 9.30
CA SER A 113 17.81 5.13 8.98
C SER A 113 18.10 5.16 7.47
N LEU A 114 17.12 4.91 6.63
CA LEU A 114 17.32 4.95 5.18
C LEU A 114 17.63 6.36 4.68
N PHE A 115 18.31 6.43 3.56
CA PHE A 115 18.64 7.70 2.86
C PHE A 115 19.32 8.72 3.77
N GLY A 116 20.36 8.28 4.50
CA GLY A 116 21.14 9.13 5.39
C GLY A 116 20.39 9.61 6.63
N GLY A 117 19.35 8.89 7.05
CA GLY A 117 18.52 9.26 8.20
C GLY A 117 17.30 10.12 7.86
N GLY A 118 17.11 10.45 6.58
CA GLY A 118 15.93 11.22 6.12
C GLY A 118 14.66 10.37 5.95
N GLY A 119 14.81 9.06 5.86
CA GLY A 119 13.72 8.16 5.49
C GLY A 119 13.28 8.26 4.03
N SER A 120 12.46 7.34 3.57
CA SER A 120 11.92 7.37 2.21
C SER A 120 10.76 8.36 2.09
N PHE A 121 10.75 9.16 1.01
CA PHE A 121 9.63 9.99 0.57
C PHE A 121 8.95 9.46 -0.71
N GLY A 122 9.31 8.24 -1.14
CA GLY A 122 8.68 7.58 -2.28
C GLY A 122 7.18 7.33 -2.07
N ASN A 123 6.49 6.96 -3.15
CA ASN A 123 5.04 6.71 -3.14
C ASN A 123 4.63 5.41 -2.43
N GLY A 124 5.57 4.55 -2.03
CA GLY A 124 5.29 3.21 -1.54
C GLY A 124 4.38 3.11 -0.32
N ALA A 125 4.23 4.19 0.47
CA ALA A 125 3.24 4.23 1.54
C ALA A 125 1.83 4.59 1.02
N ALA A 126 1.74 5.47 0.01
CA ALA A 126 0.47 5.91 -0.57
C ALA A 126 -0.15 4.85 -1.50
N MET A 127 0.68 4.17 -2.32
CA MET A 127 0.24 3.17 -3.29
C MET A 127 -0.57 2.03 -2.66
N ARG A 128 -0.22 1.63 -1.43
CA ARG A 128 -0.82 0.50 -0.69
C ARG A 128 -1.93 0.88 0.29
N ILE A 129 -2.24 2.18 0.45
CA ILE A 129 -3.00 2.69 1.61
C ILE A 129 -4.52 2.47 1.54
N ALA A 130 -5.06 2.08 0.39
CA ALA A 130 -6.50 1.92 0.20
C ALA A 130 -7.19 1.10 1.31
N PRO A 131 -6.68 -0.05 1.75
CA PRO A 131 -7.28 -0.83 2.85
C PRO A 131 -7.42 -0.04 4.15
N LEU A 132 -6.45 0.81 4.48
CA LEU A 132 -6.51 1.64 5.67
C LEU A 132 -7.59 2.72 5.54
N GLY A 133 -7.69 3.37 4.38
CA GLY A 133 -8.76 4.33 4.10
C GLY A 133 -10.15 3.72 4.17
N LEU A 134 -10.29 2.43 3.80
CA LEU A 134 -11.53 1.66 3.96
C LEU A 134 -11.79 1.34 5.44
N PHE A 135 -10.80 0.81 6.15
CA PHE A 135 -10.93 0.34 7.53
C PHE A 135 -11.27 1.47 8.49
N PHE A 136 -10.60 2.62 8.32
CA PHE A 136 -10.79 3.82 9.15
C PHE A 136 -11.69 4.87 8.50
N HIS A 137 -12.59 4.48 7.59
CA HIS A 137 -13.38 5.44 6.80
C HIS A 137 -14.26 6.40 7.64
N ASP A 138 -14.68 6.00 8.82
CA ASP A 138 -15.47 6.82 9.76
C ASP A 138 -14.65 7.41 10.91
N SER A 139 -13.32 7.15 10.95
CA SER A 139 -12.45 7.60 12.03
C SER A 139 -11.99 9.05 11.83
N SER A 140 -11.99 9.84 12.90
CA SER A 140 -11.33 11.15 12.94
C SER A 140 -9.80 11.06 12.97
N GLU A 141 -9.26 9.88 13.29
CA GLU A 141 -7.82 9.63 13.42
C GLU A 141 -7.16 9.11 12.14
N ILE A 142 -7.87 9.14 11.01
CA ILE A 142 -7.40 8.56 9.74
C ILE A 142 -6.01 9.09 9.33
N TYR A 143 -5.71 10.36 9.60
CA TYR A 143 -4.40 10.95 9.32
C TYR A 143 -3.30 10.28 10.14
N GLN A 144 -3.49 10.16 11.45
CA GLN A 144 -2.53 9.53 12.36
C GLN A 144 -2.33 8.05 12.03
N GLN A 145 -3.41 7.33 11.72
CA GLN A 145 -3.37 5.93 11.33
C GLN A 145 -2.61 5.74 10.02
N ALA A 146 -2.82 6.61 9.03
CA ALA A 146 -2.11 6.57 7.77
C ALA A 146 -0.60 6.87 7.92
N CYS A 147 -0.25 7.89 8.71
CA CYS A 147 1.12 8.19 9.05
C CYS A 147 1.80 7.02 9.78
N GLY A 148 1.14 6.40 10.75
CA GLY A 148 1.64 5.23 11.47
C GLY A 148 1.87 4.03 10.56
N SER A 149 0.97 3.78 9.61
CA SER A 149 1.16 2.74 8.58
C SER A 149 2.35 3.05 7.66
N ALA A 150 2.54 4.33 7.29
CA ALA A 150 3.65 4.74 6.45
C ALA A 150 5.01 4.53 7.14
N GLU A 151 5.11 4.85 8.43
CA GLU A 151 6.36 4.82 9.22
C GLU A 151 7.07 3.46 9.24
N VAL A 152 6.36 2.38 8.97
CA VAL A 152 6.93 1.03 8.88
C VAL A 152 7.97 0.92 7.75
N THR A 153 7.85 1.75 6.70
CA THR A 153 8.74 1.74 5.52
C THR A 153 9.12 3.14 5.02
N HIS A 154 8.33 4.18 5.32
CA HIS A 154 8.47 5.54 4.79
C HIS A 154 8.41 6.55 5.94
N ALA A 155 9.57 6.88 6.49
CA ALA A 155 9.67 7.76 7.65
C ALA A 155 9.70 9.26 7.31
N HIS A 156 9.95 9.63 6.04
CA HIS A 156 9.99 11.04 5.62
C HIS A 156 8.58 11.67 5.68
N PRO A 157 8.44 12.95 6.16
CA PRO A 157 7.13 13.62 6.24
C PRO A 157 6.32 13.58 4.96
N VAL A 158 6.95 13.88 3.81
CA VAL A 158 6.27 13.86 2.50
C VAL A 158 5.67 12.50 2.17
N GLY A 159 6.38 11.39 2.47
CA GLY A 159 5.86 10.04 2.26
C GLY A 159 4.66 9.73 3.16
N LYS A 160 4.69 10.21 4.40
CA LYS A 160 3.58 10.07 5.36
C LYS A 160 2.37 10.90 4.96
N ASP A 161 2.58 12.15 4.58
CA ASP A 161 1.49 13.04 4.13
C ASP A 161 0.84 12.52 2.86
N GLY A 162 1.63 12.01 1.90
CA GLY A 162 1.11 11.37 0.69
C GLY A 162 0.18 10.18 1.00
N ALA A 163 0.59 9.31 1.94
CA ALA A 163 -0.24 8.21 2.41
C ALA A 163 -1.53 8.72 3.10
N ALA A 164 -1.43 9.75 3.93
CA ALA A 164 -2.57 10.30 4.66
C ALA A 164 -3.60 10.95 3.72
N ILE A 165 -3.15 11.72 2.72
CA ILE A 165 -4.01 12.33 1.71
C ILE A 165 -4.77 11.24 0.93
N GLN A 166 -4.07 10.20 0.48
CA GLN A 166 -4.66 9.10 -0.26
C GLN A 166 -5.66 8.30 0.60
N ALA A 167 -5.33 8.00 1.87
CA ALA A 167 -6.24 7.33 2.80
C ALA A 167 -7.51 8.15 3.03
N TRP A 168 -7.37 9.47 3.20
CA TRP A 168 -8.50 10.37 3.36
C TRP A 168 -9.38 10.40 2.11
N ALA A 169 -8.79 10.45 0.91
CA ALA A 169 -9.53 10.42 -0.35
C ALA A 169 -10.36 9.12 -0.48
N VAL A 170 -9.77 7.96 -0.17
CA VAL A 170 -10.47 6.67 -0.14
C VAL A 170 -11.63 6.69 0.87
N SER A 171 -11.40 7.20 2.08
CA SER A 171 -12.44 7.29 3.11
C SER A 171 -13.62 8.17 2.68
N ARG A 172 -13.34 9.25 1.95
CA ARG A 172 -14.37 10.13 1.38
C ARG A 172 -15.17 9.41 0.29
N ALA A 173 -14.49 8.71 -0.61
CA ALA A 173 -15.13 7.95 -1.69
C ALA A 173 -16.07 6.84 -1.15
N VAL A 174 -15.71 6.19 -0.05
CA VAL A 174 -16.57 5.20 0.61
C VAL A 174 -17.89 5.82 1.10
N ARG A 175 -17.85 7.05 1.60
CA ARG A 175 -19.00 7.76 2.16
C ARG A 175 -19.89 8.40 1.11
N LEU A 176 -19.39 8.62 -0.10
CA LEU A 176 -20.18 9.16 -1.22
C LEU A 176 -21.14 8.09 -1.76
N ASN A 177 -22.34 8.49 -2.13
CA ASN A 177 -23.35 7.64 -2.76
C ASN A 177 -23.08 7.48 -4.26
#